data_059f4cf23185a99d3143cdef7949e1cc
#
_entry.id   059f4cf23185a99d3143cdef7949e1cc
#
_cell.length_a   1.000
_cell.length_b   1.000
_cell.length_c   1.000
_cell.angle_alpha   90.00
_cell.angle_beta   90.00
_cell.angle_gamma   90.00
#
_symmetry.space_group_name_H-M   'P 1'
#
loop_
_entity.id
_entity.type
_entity.pdbx_description
1 polymer ?
#
loop_
_entity_poly.entity_id
_entity_poly.type
_entity_poly.pdbx_seq_one_letter_code
_entity_poly.pdbx_strand_id
1 'polypeptide(L)'
;MRKKHSLSEILTDPVLFIARLKIKDKDGKIVSFGEVMTDEQIHIIRMLDKHDRVAIVKARQMGITTVVRAYMFWKVYTSHLTLNSVVVSNKQTSANELLKIDKRFFETLPSGLRRTASKRHDRITFESTESACLSMSAQADAADRGYTLNFVHASEFAFYDNPDEWLASTIASVNKGKVVLESTANHFGDALHKIVTAKDDGWHVIFLPWSSFPQYRRKLHGGCKKIEWNEEEEHLRSKFKLDDRQLFWRRKKIQEIKDERLFKRE
;
A
#
# COMPACT_ATOMS: atom_id res chain seq x y z
N MET A 1 16.93 24.81 -7.70
CA MET A 1 15.99 24.81 -8.88
C MET A 1 15.46 23.41 -9.08
N ARG A 2 14.15 23.17 -9.01
CA ARG A 2 13.55 21.86 -9.35
C ARG A 2 13.75 21.62 -10.84
N LYS A 3 14.38 20.50 -11.20
CA LYS A 3 14.56 20.09 -12.61
C LYS A 3 13.19 20.02 -13.29
N LYS A 4 13.02 20.73 -14.41
CA LYS A 4 11.79 20.61 -15.22
C LYS A 4 11.88 19.29 -16.00
N HIS A 5 10.93 18.39 -15.78
CA HIS A 5 10.79 17.15 -16.52
C HIS A 5 9.84 17.35 -17.70
N SER A 6 10.15 16.73 -18.83
CA SER A 6 9.25 16.69 -19.99
C SER A 6 8.00 15.87 -19.68
N LEU A 7 6.94 16.06 -20.47
CA LEU A 7 5.71 15.28 -20.32
C LEU A 7 5.98 13.78 -20.53
N SER A 8 6.82 13.42 -21.49
CA SER A 8 7.21 12.04 -21.75
C SER A 8 7.90 11.41 -20.53
N GLU A 9 8.89 12.09 -19.94
CA GLU A 9 9.55 11.60 -18.72
C GLU A 9 8.57 11.40 -17.57
N ILE A 10 7.60 12.31 -17.40
CA ILE A 10 6.58 12.21 -16.36
C ILE A 10 5.68 10.99 -16.57
N LEU A 11 5.25 10.74 -17.80
CA LEU A 11 4.34 9.62 -18.08
C LEU A 11 5.04 8.25 -18.01
N THR A 12 6.35 8.20 -18.29
CA THR A 12 7.11 6.94 -18.30
C THR A 12 7.77 6.58 -16.97
N ASP A 13 8.03 7.54 -16.08
CA ASP A 13 8.59 7.26 -14.75
C ASP A 13 7.50 7.26 -13.69
N PRO A 14 7.25 6.12 -13.00
CA PRO A 14 6.19 6.02 -12.00
C PRO A 14 6.38 6.98 -10.84
N VAL A 15 7.61 7.24 -10.39
CA VAL A 15 7.87 8.15 -9.27
C VAL A 15 7.55 9.59 -9.66
N LEU A 16 7.94 10.00 -10.88
CA LEU A 16 7.65 11.34 -11.38
C LEU A 16 6.15 11.57 -11.59
N PHE A 17 5.43 10.57 -12.08
CA PHE A 17 3.98 10.66 -12.24
C PHE A 17 3.27 10.70 -10.89
N ILE A 18 3.56 9.74 -10.01
CA ILE A 18 2.93 9.59 -8.70
C ILE A 18 3.17 10.84 -7.83
N ALA A 19 4.36 11.42 -7.89
CA ALA A 19 4.65 12.66 -7.16
C ALA A 19 3.71 13.84 -7.51
N ARG A 20 3.03 13.79 -8.66
CA ARG A 20 2.08 14.82 -9.13
C ARG A 20 0.64 14.53 -8.73
N LEU A 21 0.34 13.31 -8.29
CA LEU A 21 -0.97 12.95 -7.79
C LEU A 21 -1.25 13.68 -6.47
N LYS A 22 -2.51 13.89 -6.18
CA LYS A 22 -2.92 14.47 -4.90
C LYS A 22 -3.53 13.41 -4.00
N ILE A 23 -3.11 13.42 -2.76
CA ILE A 23 -3.58 12.52 -1.71
C ILE A 23 -4.24 13.30 -0.59
N LYS A 24 -4.99 12.59 0.24
CA LYS A 24 -5.50 13.12 1.50
C LYS A 24 -4.50 12.75 2.59
N ASP A 25 -3.95 13.75 3.29
CA ASP A 25 -3.06 13.52 4.41
C ASP A 25 -3.81 13.08 5.68
N LYS A 26 -3.08 12.88 6.78
CA LYS A 26 -3.65 12.45 8.07
C LYS A 26 -4.63 13.46 8.66
N ASP A 27 -4.45 14.74 8.35
CA ASP A 27 -5.31 15.83 8.81
C ASP A 27 -6.51 16.06 7.88
N GLY A 28 -6.63 15.26 6.83
CA GLY A 28 -7.71 15.36 5.85
C GLY A 28 -7.48 16.36 4.74
N LYS A 29 -6.32 17.01 4.66
CA LYS A 29 -5.96 18.00 3.64
C LYS A 29 -5.55 17.31 2.34
N ILE A 30 -5.86 17.94 1.22
CA ILE A 30 -5.39 17.50 -0.10
C ILE A 30 -4.02 18.11 -0.35
N VAL A 31 -3.02 17.26 -0.44
CA VAL A 31 -1.61 17.63 -0.65
C VAL A 31 -1.04 16.93 -1.88
N SER A 32 0.03 17.47 -2.45
CA SER A 32 0.78 16.79 -3.51
C SER A 32 1.53 15.59 -2.91
N PHE A 33 1.42 14.42 -3.54
CA PHE A 33 2.07 13.21 -3.02
C PHE A 33 3.60 13.41 -2.93
N GLY A 34 4.20 14.03 -3.93
CA GLY A 34 5.65 14.29 -3.95
C GLY A 34 6.17 15.23 -2.86
N GLU A 35 5.29 15.95 -2.15
CA GLU A 35 5.68 16.79 -1.01
C GLU A 35 5.80 16.00 0.29
N VAL A 36 5.16 14.84 0.36
CA VAL A 36 5.06 14.01 1.58
C VAL A 36 5.55 12.58 1.39
N MET A 37 5.98 12.22 0.18
CA MET A 37 6.47 10.89 -0.16
C MET A 37 7.79 10.62 0.55
N THR A 38 7.90 9.45 1.18
CA THR A 38 9.12 9.01 1.86
C THR A 38 10.02 8.17 0.94
N ASP A 39 11.28 8.00 1.31
CA ASP A 39 12.23 7.18 0.55
C ASP A 39 11.78 5.71 0.49
N GLU A 40 11.16 5.20 1.58
CA GLU A 40 10.59 3.85 1.61
C GLU A 40 9.45 3.70 0.59
N GLN A 41 8.62 4.72 0.45
CA GLN A 41 7.53 4.71 -0.53
C GLN A 41 8.07 4.77 -1.96
N ILE A 42 9.12 5.53 -2.22
CA ILE A 42 9.83 5.55 -3.51
C ILE A 42 10.44 4.16 -3.81
N HIS A 43 11.08 3.55 -2.81
CA HIS A 43 11.62 2.20 -2.94
C HIS A 43 10.53 1.19 -3.31
N ILE A 44 9.37 1.23 -2.66
CA ILE A 44 8.24 0.35 -2.99
C ILE A 44 7.79 0.55 -4.44
N ILE A 45 7.65 1.79 -4.92
CA ILE A 45 7.26 2.07 -6.31
C ILE A 45 8.25 1.40 -7.27
N ARG A 46 9.56 1.48 -7.02
CA ARG A 46 10.59 0.84 -7.84
C ARG A 46 10.54 -0.69 -7.78
N MET A 47 10.24 -1.26 -6.61
CA MET A 47 10.07 -2.71 -6.47
C MET A 47 8.80 -3.20 -7.14
N LEU A 48 7.71 -2.45 -7.04
CA LEU A 48 6.49 -2.74 -7.79
C LEU A 48 6.71 -2.68 -9.31
N ASP A 49 7.57 -1.82 -9.81
CA ASP A 49 7.88 -1.78 -11.23
C ASP A 49 8.71 -2.97 -11.71
N LYS A 50 9.56 -3.50 -10.85
CA LYS A 50 10.51 -4.58 -11.14
C LYS A 50 9.91 -5.99 -11.00
N HIS A 51 9.00 -6.22 -10.04
CA HIS A 51 8.53 -7.55 -9.65
C HIS A 51 7.02 -7.71 -9.89
N ASP A 52 6.60 -8.87 -10.40
CA ASP A 52 5.19 -9.15 -10.70
C ASP A 52 4.41 -9.74 -9.51
N ARG A 53 5.12 -10.34 -8.57
CA ARG A 53 4.56 -10.87 -7.32
C ARG A 53 5.24 -10.18 -6.16
N VAL A 54 4.49 -9.35 -5.41
CA VAL A 54 5.03 -8.58 -4.29
C VAL A 54 4.17 -8.78 -3.06
N ALA A 55 4.79 -9.16 -1.96
CA ALA A 55 4.16 -9.28 -0.65
C ALA A 55 4.72 -8.21 0.30
N ILE A 56 3.85 -7.35 0.82
CA ILE A 56 4.23 -6.23 1.69
C ILE A 56 3.66 -6.45 3.08
N VAL A 57 4.55 -6.71 4.04
CA VAL A 57 4.20 -6.72 5.47
C VAL A 57 4.58 -5.37 6.06
N LYS A 58 3.64 -4.70 6.67
CA LYS A 58 3.81 -3.33 7.13
C LYS A 58 3.17 -3.09 8.50
N ALA A 59 3.61 -2.08 9.21
CA ALA A 59 2.83 -1.51 10.29
C ALA A 59 1.67 -0.64 9.75
N ARG A 60 0.71 -0.29 10.60
CA ARG A 60 -0.46 0.51 10.20
C ARG A 60 -0.08 1.94 9.81
N GLN A 61 -0.92 2.59 9.00
CA GLN A 61 -0.84 4.03 8.68
C GLN A 61 0.46 4.51 8.02
N MET A 62 1.15 3.64 7.28
CA MET A 62 2.35 4.01 6.52
C MET A 62 2.07 4.58 5.13
N GLY A 63 0.80 4.66 4.73
CA GLY A 63 0.39 5.13 3.41
C GLY A 63 0.70 4.16 2.26
N ILE A 64 1.02 2.91 2.57
CA ILE A 64 1.45 1.91 1.58
C ILE A 64 0.31 1.56 0.62
N THR A 65 -0.91 1.40 1.13
CA THR A 65 -2.11 1.20 0.29
C THR A 65 -2.24 2.30 -0.76
N THR A 66 -2.01 3.57 -0.37
CA THR A 66 -2.04 4.70 -1.29
C THR A 66 -0.93 4.61 -2.35
N VAL A 67 0.28 4.18 -1.97
CA VAL A 67 1.41 3.97 -2.89
C VAL A 67 1.08 2.90 -3.92
N VAL A 68 0.60 1.73 -3.47
CA VAL A 68 0.23 0.61 -4.36
C VAL A 68 -0.89 1.04 -5.32
N ARG A 69 -1.93 1.73 -4.82
CA ARG A 69 -3.00 2.26 -5.69
C ARG A 69 -2.46 3.28 -6.69
N ALA A 70 -1.58 4.19 -6.28
CA ALA A 70 -0.98 5.19 -7.17
C ALA A 70 -0.14 4.54 -8.29
N TYR A 71 0.62 3.50 -7.96
CA TYR A 71 1.37 2.73 -8.95
C TYR A 71 0.44 2.02 -9.96
N MET A 72 -0.60 1.35 -9.48
CA MET A 72 -1.56 0.66 -10.36
C MET A 72 -2.37 1.64 -11.21
N PHE A 73 -2.78 2.77 -10.64
CA PHE A 73 -3.41 3.85 -11.37
C PHE A 73 -2.51 4.38 -12.48
N TRP A 74 -1.23 4.62 -12.19
CA TRP A 74 -0.27 5.03 -13.21
C TRP A 74 -0.18 4.03 -14.36
N LYS A 75 -0.01 2.73 -14.09
CA LYS A 75 0.06 1.67 -15.12
C LYS A 75 -1.18 1.65 -16.02
N VAL A 76 -2.35 1.70 -15.42
CA VAL A 76 -3.62 1.68 -16.18
C VAL A 76 -3.82 2.98 -16.95
N TYR A 77 -3.53 4.12 -16.30
CA TYR A 77 -3.81 5.44 -16.85
C TYR A 77 -2.88 5.85 -18.00
N THR A 78 -1.61 5.46 -17.93
CA THR A 78 -0.61 5.84 -18.95
C THR A 78 -0.50 4.84 -20.11
N SER A 79 -1.11 3.65 -19.96
CA SER A 79 -1.13 2.63 -21.01
C SER A 79 -1.95 3.06 -22.23
N HIS A 80 -1.55 2.56 -23.40
CA HIS A 80 -2.31 2.59 -24.64
C HIS A 80 -3.09 1.28 -24.88
N LEU A 81 -2.88 0.27 -24.02
CA LEU A 81 -3.59 -1.00 -24.05
C LEU A 81 -4.75 -0.97 -23.06
N THR A 82 -5.76 -1.82 -23.29
CA THR A 82 -6.81 -2.07 -22.30
C THR A 82 -6.23 -2.83 -21.11
N LEU A 83 -6.11 -2.17 -19.96
CA LEU A 83 -5.58 -2.73 -18.73
C LEU A 83 -6.56 -2.50 -17.57
N ASN A 84 -6.79 -3.53 -16.79
CA ASN A 84 -7.67 -3.46 -15.62
C ASN A 84 -6.90 -3.71 -14.34
N SER A 85 -7.06 -2.80 -13.37
CA SER A 85 -6.57 -2.99 -12.01
C SER A 85 -7.74 -3.15 -11.05
N VAL A 86 -7.61 -4.06 -10.10
CA VAL A 86 -8.60 -4.24 -9.04
C VAL A 86 -7.95 -4.06 -7.66
N VAL A 87 -8.65 -3.35 -6.79
CA VAL A 87 -8.38 -3.40 -5.35
C VAL A 87 -9.38 -4.35 -4.69
N VAL A 88 -8.84 -5.30 -3.95
CA VAL A 88 -9.62 -6.30 -3.22
C VAL A 88 -9.48 -6.07 -1.73
N SER A 89 -10.57 -6.21 -1.01
CA SER A 89 -10.61 -6.18 0.45
C SER A 89 -11.61 -7.21 0.96
N ASN A 90 -11.56 -7.56 2.24
CA ASN A 90 -12.47 -8.57 2.80
C ASN A 90 -13.95 -8.20 2.58
N LYS A 91 -14.30 -6.90 2.64
CA LYS A 91 -15.67 -6.41 2.42
C LYS A 91 -15.73 -5.47 1.22
N GLN A 92 -16.80 -5.56 0.41
CA GLN A 92 -17.04 -4.69 -0.75
C GLN A 92 -17.05 -3.20 -0.37
N THR A 93 -17.63 -2.85 0.78
CA THR A 93 -17.65 -1.46 1.27
C THR A 93 -16.23 -0.92 1.50
N SER A 94 -15.35 -1.74 2.09
CA SER A 94 -13.94 -1.38 2.29
C SER A 94 -13.19 -1.23 0.96
N ALA A 95 -13.41 -2.15 0.01
CA ALA A 95 -12.83 -2.06 -1.32
C ALA A 95 -13.28 -0.78 -2.07
N ASN A 96 -14.56 -0.41 -1.95
CA ASN A 96 -15.09 0.83 -2.54
C ASN A 96 -14.45 2.10 -1.92
N GLU A 97 -14.18 2.09 -0.61
CA GLU A 97 -13.45 3.19 0.04
C GLU A 97 -12.01 3.31 -0.50
N LEU A 98 -11.33 2.19 -0.74
CA LEU A 98 -10.01 2.20 -1.36
C LEU A 98 -10.04 2.71 -2.81
N LEU A 99 -11.06 2.37 -3.59
CA LEU A 99 -11.23 2.90 -4.94
C LEU A 99 -11.42 4.42 -4.98
N LYS A 100 -11.89 5.05 -3.91
CA LYS A 100 -11.96 6.53 -3.83
C LYS A 100 -10.57 7.18 -3.94
N ILE A 101 -9.50 6.44 -3.66
CA ILE A 101 -8.12 6.91 -3.84
C ILE A 101 -7.86 7.12 -5.33
N ASP A 102 -8.20 6.13 -6.19
CA ASP A 102 -8.03 6.22 -7.65
C ASP A 102 -8.90 7.32 -8.25
N LYS A 103 -10.15 7.44 -7.79
CA LYS A 103 -11.06 8.51 -8.22
C LYS A 103 -10.50 9.89 -7.90
N ARG A 104 -9.89 10.06 -6.71
CA ARG A 104 -9.24 11.32 -6.33
C ARG A 104 -8.03 11.59 -7.21
N PHE A 105 -7.20 10.58 -7.51
CA PHE A 105 -6.08 10.75 -8.43
C PHE A 105 -6.55 11.31 -9.76
N PHE A 106 -7.58 10.70 -10.35
CA PHE A 106 -8.15 11.15 -11.61
C PHE A 106 -8.74 12.57 -11.52
N GLU A 107 -9.54 12.86 -10.50
CA GLU A 107 -10.22 14.15 -10.32
C GLU A 107 -9.25 15.31 -10.08
N THR A 108 -8.08 15.02 -9.53
CA THR A 108 -7.06 16.01 -9.19
C THR A 108 -5.95 16.14 -10.23
N LEU A 109 -5.96 15.33 -11.29
CA LEU A 109 -5.02 15.49 -12.40
C LEU A 109 -5.22 16.87 -13.05
N PRO A 110 -4.12 17.49 -13.54
CA PRO A 110 -4.20 18.69 -14.37
C PRO A 110 -5.14 18.48 -15.56
N SER A 111 -5.89 19.51 -15.95
CA SER A 111 -6.90 19.42 -17.04
C SER A 111 -6.33 18.88 -18.34
N GLY A 112 -5.10 19.28 -18.72
CA GLY A 112 -4.41 18.81 -19.93
C GLY A 112 -3.99 17.33 -19.89
N LEU A 113 -4.06 16.67 -18.73
CA LEU A 113 -3.80 15.25 -18.59
C LEU A 113 -5.08 14.41 -18.42
N ARG A 114 -6.23 15.03 -18.19
CA ARG A 114 -7.48 14.29 -17.98
C ARG A 114 -7.99 13.70 -19.28
N ARG A 115 -8.36 12.42 -19.21
CA ARG A 115 -9.09 11.69 -20.26
C ARG A 115 -10.57 11.64 -19.91
N THR A 116 -11.42 11.35 -20.90
CA THR A 116 -12.83 11.05 -20.62
C THR A 116 -12.94 9.74 -19.84
N ALA A 117 -13.73 9.74 -18.78
CA ALA A 117 -13.94 8.57 -17.95
C ALA A 117 -15.36 8.51 -17.38
N SER A 118 -15.94 7.32 -17.34
CA SER A 118 -17.17 7.04 -16.60
C SER A 118 -16.85 6.59 -15.17
N LYS A 119 -17.63 7.02 -14.20
CA LYS A 119 -17.46 6.69 -12.79
C LYS A 119 -18.70 6.04 -12.22
N ARG A 120 -18.54 4.86 -11.63
CA ARG A 120 -19.57 4.15 -10.84
C ARG A 120 -19.07 3.96 -9.41
N HIS A 121 -19.91 3.41 -8.52
CA HIS A 121 -19.51 3.18 -7.12
C HIS A 121 -18.30 2.23 -7.01
N ASP A 122 -18.23 1.22 -7.85
CA ASP A 122 -17.28 0.10 -7.87
C ASP A 122 -16.18 0.21 -8.94
N ARG A 123 -16.21 1.26 -9.79
CA ARG A 123 -15.23 1.41 -10.87
C ARG A 123 -15.06 2.84 -11.37
N ILE A 124 -13.91 3.07 -12.03
CA ILE A 124 -13.67 4.17 -12.95
C ILE A 124 -13.15 3.57 -14.25
N THR A 125 -13.79 3.88 -15.39
CA THR A 125 -13.43 3.37 -16.72
C THR A 125 -12.98 4.51 -17.61
N PHE A 126 -11.81 4.39 -18.22
CA PHE A 126 -11.21 5.36 -19.14
C PHE A 126 -11.66 5.02 -20.57
N GLU A 127 -12.49 5.87 -21.18
CA GLU A 127 -13.17 5.58 -22.44
C GLU A 127 -12.22 5.33 -23.61
N SER A 128 -11.09 6.06 -23.66
CA SER A 128 -10.14 5.97 -24.79
C SER A 128 -9.44 4.61 -24.89
N THR A 129 -9.32 3.85 -23.83
CA THR A 129 -8.63 2.54 -23.79
C THR A 129 -9.51 1.43 -23.23
N GLU A 130 -10.74 1.74 -22.81
CA GLU A 130 -11.63 0.83 -22.07
C GLU A 130 -11.01 0.22 -20.82
N SER A 131 -9.91 0.82 -20.35
CA SER A 131 -9.20 0.40 -19.14
C SER A 131 -9.97 0.80 -17.89
N ALA A 132 -9.87 0.01 -16.83
CA ALA A 132 -10.60 0.32 -15.60
C ALA A 132 -9.78 0.12 -14.32
N CYS A 133 -10.10 0.96 -13.31
CA CYS A 133 -9.77 0.68 -11.92
C CYS A 133 -11.04 0.24 -11.21
N LEU A 134 -11.00 -0.92 -10.56
CA LEU A 134 -12.14 -1.66 -10.01
C LEU A 134 -11.96 -1.87 -8.50
N SER A 135 -13.07 -2.08 -7.79
CA SER A 135 -13.07 -2.57 -6.41
C SER A 135 -13.90 -3.85 -6.30
N MET A 136 -13.40 -4.83 -5.55
CA MET A 136 -14.06 -6.13 -5.36
C MET A 136 -13.90 -6.62 -3.92
N SER A 137 -14.86 -7.43 -3.47
CA SER A 137 -14.71 -8.21 -2.24
C SER A 137 -13.88 -9.45 -2.49
N ALA A 138 -13.09 -9.87 -1.49
CA ALA A 138 -12.43 -11.18 -1.51
C ALA A 138 -13.41 -12.35 -1.51
N GLN A 139 -14.65 -12.11 -1.06
CA GLN A 139 -15.73 -13.12 -1.04
C GLN A 139 -16.47 -13.23 -2.39
N ALA A 140 -16.22 -12.32 -3.35
CA ALA A 140 -16.83 -12.39 -4.67
C ALA A 140 -16.19 -13.54 -5.49
N ASP A 141 -17.04 -14.35 -6.14
CA ASP A 141 -16.57 -15.44 -6.97
C ASP A 141 -15.68 -14.95 -8.12
N ALA A 142 -14.61 -15.71 -8.40
CA ALA A 142 -13.71 -15.39 -9.50
C ALA A 142 -14.45 -15.39 -10.85
N ALA A 143 -15.52 -16.20 -10.98
CA ALA A 143 -16.35 -16.31 -12.18
C ALA A 143 -17.20 -15.04 -12.43
N ASP A 144 -17.63 -14.34 -11.39
CA ASP A 144 -18.41 -13.08 -11.51
C ASP A 144 -17.56 -11.90 -12.01
N ARG A 145 -16.27 -12.10 -12.19
CA ARG A 145 -15.34 -11.02 -12.45
C ARG A 145 -15.36 -10.51 -13.88
N GLY A 146 -15.91 -11.20 -14.87
CA GLY A 146 -16.12 -10.74 -16.26
C GLY A 146 -15.01 -9.90 -16.92
N TYR A 147 -13.92 -9.60 -16.21
CA TYR A 147 -12.80 -8.76 -16.61
C TYR A 147 -11.51 -9.57 -16.67
N THR A 148 -10.74 -9.36 -17.72
CA THR A 148 -9.33 -9.76 -17.72
C THR A 148 -8.56 -8.84 -16.77
N LEU A 149 -8.08 -9.36 -15.65
CA LEU A 149 -7.34 -8.60 -14.64
C LEU A 149 -5.85 -8.60 -14.97
N ASN A 150 -5.26 -7.40 -15.01
CA ASN A 150 -3.82 -7.21 -15.23
C ASN A 150 -3.10 -6.87 -13.93
N PHE A 151 -3.77 -6.17 -13.02
CA PHE A 151 -3.19 -5.74 -11.74
C PHE A 151 -4.15 -6.01 -10.60
N VAL A 152 -3.72 -6.78 -9.62
CA VAL A 152 -4.50 -7.11 -8.42
C VAL A 152 -3.78 -6.60 -7.19
N HIS A 153 -4.47 -5.79 -6.39
CA HIS A 153 -4.04 -5.33 -5.08
C HIS A 153 -4.93 -5.92 -4.00
N ALA A 154 -4.43 -6.90 -3.27
CA ALA A 154 -5.09 -7.47 -2.10
C ALA A 154 -4.70 -6.66 -0.86
N SER A 155 -5.62 -5.81 -0.40
CA SER A 155 -5.43 -4.97 0.78
C SER A 155 -5.90 -5.71 2.03
N GLU A 156 -5.07 -5.71 3.07
CA GLU A 156 -5.27 -6.44 4.34
C GLU A 156 -5.46 -7.96 4.11
N PHE A 157 -4.63 -8.53 3.23
CA PHE A 157 -4.72 -9.93 2.77
C PHE A 157 -4.72 -10.96 3.90
N ALA A 158 -3.93 -10.74 4.97
CA ALA A 158 -3.86 -11.66 6.11
C ALA A 158 -5.19 -11.80 6.88
N PHE A 159 -6.18 -10.93 6.61
CA PHE A 159 -7.49 -10.93 7.25
C PHE A 159 -8.60 -11.45 6.33
N TYR A 160 -8.29 -12.04 5.18
CA TYR A 160 -9.29 -12.69 4.35
C TYR A 160 -9.77 -13.99 5.01
N ASP A 161 -11.02 -14.36 4.76
CA ASP A 161 -11.62 -15.56 5.37
C ASP A 161 -10.95 -16.85 4.84
N ASN A 162 -10.68 -16.93 3.52
CA ASN A 162 -10.03 -18.06 2.84
C ASN A 162 -8.86 -17.57 1.97
N PRO A 163 -7.75 -17.07 2.56
CA PRO A 163 -6.70 -16.40 1.79
C PRO A 163 -5.93 -17.32 0.85
N ASP A 164 -5.70 -18.59 1.22
CA ASP A 164 -4.97 -19.57 0.39
C ASP A 164 -5.77 -19.89 -0.91
N GLU A 165 -7.08 -20.15 -0.80
CA GLU A 165 -7.96 -20.43 -1.93
C GLU A 165 -8.13 -19.20 -2.83
N TRP A 166 -8.35 -18.04 -2.21
CA TRP A 166 -8.45 -16.77 -2.93
C TRP A 166 -7.18 -16.50 -3.74
N LEU A 167 -6.00 -16.73 -3.16
CA LEU A 167 -4.72 -16.50 -3.82
C LEU A 167 -4.52 -17.46 -5.00
N ALA A 168 -4.80 -18.75 -4.83
CA ALA A 168 -4.69 -19.75 -5.89
C ALA A 168 -5.59 -19.38 -7.09
N SER A 169 -6.85 -19.04 -6.84
CA SER A 169 -7.79 -18.58 -7.87
C SER A 169 -7.33 -17.29 -8.56
N THR A 170 -6.80 -16.34 -7.79
CA THR A 170 -6.30 -15.07 -8.33
C THR A 170 -5.08 -15.27 -9.22
N ILE A 171 -4.10 -16.08 -8.80
CA ILE A 171 -2.90 -16.36 -9.60
C ILE A 171 -3.28 -17.08 -10.90
N ALA A 172 -4.23 -18.02 -10.87
CA ALA A 172 -4.71 -18.69 -12.07
C ALA A 172 -5.38 -17.72 -13.05
N SER A 173 -6.08 -16.70 -12.57
CA SER A 173 -6.78 -15.71 -13.41
C SER A 173 -5.88 -14.57 -13.93
N VAL A 174 -4.74 -14.31 -13.29
CA VAL A 174 -3.81 -13.21 -13.62
C VAL A 174 -2.53 -13.77 -14.26
N ASN A 175 -2.66 -14.28 -15.49
CA ASN A 175 -1.58 -15.05 -16.15
C ASN A 175 -0.29 -14.23 -16.40
N LYS A 176 -0.38 -12.99 -16.89
CA LYS A 176 0.77 -12.12 -17.21
C LYS A 176 0.71 -10.78 -16.45
N GLY A 177 -0.03 -10.75 -15.35
CA GLY A 177 -0.25 -9.52 -14.61
C GLY A 177 0.50 -9.50 -13.28
N LYS A 178 0.30 -8.43 -12.53
CA LYS A 178 0.93 -8.18 -11.25
C LYS A 178 -0.06 -8.43 -10.10
N VAL A 179 0.42 -9.15 -9.08
CA VAL A 179 -0.33 -9.34 -7.82
C VAL A 179 0.48 -8.72 -6.67
N VAL A 180 -0.15 -7.85 -5.93
CA VAL A 180 0.42 -7.22 -4.74
C VAL A 180 -0.44 -7.59 -3.55
N LEU A 181 0.15 -8.28 -2.59
CA LEU A 181 -0.44 -8.56 -1.29
C LEU A 181 0.08 -7.52 -0.30
N GLU A 182 -0.80 -6.87 0.43
CA GLU A 182 -0.44 -5.88 1.43
C GLU A 182 -1.23 -6.15 2.71
N SER A 183 -0.54 -6.25 3.85
CA SER A 183 -1.21 -6.43 5.14
C SER A 183 -0.33 -6.05 6.32
N THR A 184 -0.96 -5.80 7.46
CA THR A 184 -0.32 -5.98 8.77
C THR A 184 -0.23 -7.47 9.08
N ALA A 185 0.67 -7.86 9.99
CA ALA A 185 0.76 -9.24 10.47
C ALA A 185 -0.56 -9.63 11.18
N ASN A 186 -1.00 -10.87 11.03
CA ASN A 186 -2.19 -11.37 11.72
C ASN A 186 -1.85 -12.55 12.63
N HIS A 187 -1.60 -13.73 12.07
CA HIS A 187 -1.28 -14.93 12.83
C HIS A 187 -0.01 -15.61 12.33
N PHE A 188 0.73 -16.22 13.26
CA PHE A 188 1.82 -17.11 12.91
C PHE A 188 1.28 -18.31 12.13
N GLY A 189 1.89 -18.60 10.96
CA GLY A 189 1.46 -19.70 10.10
C GLY A 189 0.28 -19.41 9.17
N ASP A 190 -0.25 -18.17 9.15
CA ASP A 190 -1.27 -17.78 8.15
C ASP A 190 -0.68 -17.72 6.72
N ALA A 191 -1.54 -17.51 5.72
CA ALA A 191 -1.14 -17.49 4.31
C ALA A 191 -0.05 -16.45 4.02
N LEU A 192 -0.15 -15.23 4.60
CA LEU A 192 0.86 -14.21 4.43
C LEU A 192 2.18 -14.60 5.08
N HIS A 193 2.14 -15.15 6.31
CA HIS A 193 3.33 -15.63 7.00
C HIS A 193 4.05 -16.73 6.20
N LYS A 194 3.31 -17.68 5.62
CA LYS A 194 3.89 -18.73 4.74
C LYS A 194 4.65 -18.10 3.57
N ILE A 195 4.04 -17.14 2.87
CA ILE A 195 4.65 -16.45 1.73
C ILE A 195 5.93 -15.69 2.14
N VAL A 196 5.88 -14.92 3.23
CA VAL A 196 7.02 -14.09 3.64
C VAL A 196 8.17 -14.88 4.25
N THR A 197 7.94 -16.10 4.70
CA THR A 197 8.97 -16.99 5.28
C THR A 197 9.44 -18.07 4.32
N ALA A 198 8.73 -18.29 3.22
CA ALA A 198 9.15 -19.22 2.19
C ALA A 198 10.44 -18.73 1.50
N LYS A 199 11.28 -19.70 1.11
CA LYS A 199 12.48 -19.42 0.30
C LYS A 199 12.13 -19.73 -1.15
N ASP A 200 12.43 -18.79 -2.06
CA ASP A 200 12.34 -18.96 -3.51
C ASP A 200 10.96 -19.39 -4.05
N ASP A 201 9.90 -18.80 -3.49
CA ASP A 201 8.51 -19.05 -3.91
C ASP A 201 8.03 -18.09 -5.03
N GLY A 202 8.91 -17.29 -5.58
CA GLY A 202 8.61 -16.31 -6.64
C GLY A 202 8.00 -14.99 -6.14
N TRP A 203 7.90 -14.77 -4.84
CA TRP A 203 7.43 -13.53 -4.24
C TRP A 203 8.59 -12.62 -3.83
N HIS A 204 8.51 -11.35 -4.24
CA HIS A 204 9.37 -10.32 -3.69
C HIS A 204 8.76 -9.79 -2.39
N VAL A 205 9.43 -10.04 -1.26
CA VAL A 205 8.94 -9.68 0.07
C VAL A 205 9.52 -8.34 0.50
N ILE A 206 8.64 -7.43 0.90
CA ILE A 206 8.99 -6.13 1.50
C ILE A 206 8.47 -6.12 2.94
N PHE A 207 9.38 -5.99 3.89
CA PHE A 207 9.04 -5.88 5.31
C PHE A 207 9.30 -4.47 5.81
N LEU A 208 8.25 -3.82 6.32
CA LEU A 208 8.25 -2.43 6.78
C LEU A 208 7.87 -2.37 8.26
N PRO A 209 8.83 -2.55 9.17
CA PRO A 209 8.54 -2.41 10.59
C PRO A 209 8.20 -0.96 10.95
N TRP A 210 7.45 -0.75 12.02
CA TRP A 210 7.09 0.58 12.52
C TRP A 210 8.32 1.48 12.73
N SER A 211 9.45 0.90 13.09
CA SER A 211 10.71 1.62 13.34
C SER A 211 11.31 2.29 12.11
N SER A 212 10.94 1.88 10.90
CA SER A 212 11.42 2.46 9.65
C SER A 212 10.83 3.83 9.34
N PHE A 213 9.74 4.23 10.01
CA PHE A 213 9.01 5.45 9.66
C PHE A 213 9.14 6.55 10.72
N PRO A 214 9.38 7.81 10.30
CA PRO A 214 9.60 8.94 11.22
C PRO A 214 8.43 9.26 12.14
N GLN A 215 7.19 8.93 11.74
CA GLN A 215 5.98 9.24 12.50
C GLN A 215 5.83 8.42 13.78
N TYR A 216 6.50 7.29 13.90
CA TYR A 216 6.45 6.45 15.12
C TYR A 216 7.45 6.94 16.16
N ARG A 217 7.38 8.23 16.46
CA ARG A 217 8.16 8.91 17.50
C ARG A 217 7.26 9.78 18.35
N ARG A 218 7.51 9.82 19.64
CA ARG A 218 6.80 10.70 20.57
C ARG A 218 7.78 11.62 21.25
N LYS A 219 7.44 12.91 21.36
CA LYS A 219 8.26 13.87 22.09
C LYS A 219 8.40 13.42 23.55
N LEU A 220 9.62 13.45 24.06
CA LEU A 220 9.88 13.28 25.47
C LEU A 220 9.41 14.56 26.17
N HIS A 221 8.61 14.43 27.22
CA HIS A 221 8.18 15.63 27.96
C HIS A 221 9.36 16.30 28.63
N GLY A 222 9.51 17.63 28.46
CA GLY A 222 10.51 18.43 29.13
C GLY A 222 10.35 18.34 30.67
N GLY A 223 11.41 17.95 31.37
CA GLY A 223 11.41 17.73 32.81
C GLY A 223 11.46 16.25 33.23
N CYS A 224 11.41 15.30 32.30
CA CYS A 224 11.65 13.90 32.64
C CYS A 224 13.11 13.72 33.08
N LYS A 225 13.29 13.25 34.32
CA LYS A 225 14.50 12.53 34.77
C LYS A 225 14.83 11.51 33.68
N LYS A 226 16.11 11.22 33.46
CA LYS A 226 16.62 10.22 32.52
C LYS A 226 15.66 9.00 32.47
N ILE A 227 15.08 8.72 31.29
CA ILE A 227 14.17 7.59 31.16
C ILE A 227 15.01 6.33 31.32
N GLU A 228 14.68 5.49 32.27
CA GLU A 228 15.28 4.17 32.43
C GLU A 228 14.55 3.20 31.49
N TRP A 229 15.34 2.54 30.66
CA TRP A 229 14.86 1.53 29.72
C TRP A 229 15.05 0.15 30.36
N ASN A 230 14.09 -0.75 30.16
CA ASN A 230 14.24 -2.14 30.61
C ASN A 230 15.14 -2.94 29.64
N GLU A 231 15.50 -4.17 30.01
CA GLU A 231 16.41 -5.02 29.24
C GLU A 231 15.89 -5.30 27.82
N GLU A 232 14.56 -5.49 27.64
CA GLU A 232 13.94 -5.69 26.33
C GLU A 232 14.10 -4.43 25.47
N GLU A 233 13.83 -3.27 26.01
CA GLU A 233 13.93 -1.99 25.29
C GLU A 233 15.38 -1.67 24.90
N GLU A 234 16.35 -1.97 25.76
CA GLU A 234 17.78 -1.81 25.43
C GLU A 234 18.22 -2.83 24.36
N HIS A 235 17.71 -4.06 24.41
CA HIS A 235 17.94 -5.04 23.35
C HIS A 235 17.37 -4.55 22.02
N LEU A 236 16.12 -4.06 21.99
CA LEU A 236 15.49 -3.51 20.79
C LEU A 236 16.23 -2.27 20.27
N ARG A 237 16.68 -1.40 21.17
CA ARG A 237 17.52 -0.25 20.84
C ARG A 237 18.76 -0.66 20.06
N SER A 238 19.50 -1.60 20.60
CA SER A 238 20.74 -2.10 19.99
C SER A 238 20.49 -2.79 18.65
N LYS A 239 19.51 -3.71 18.62
CA LYS A 239 19.20 -4.53 17.45
C LYS A 239 18.65 -3.72 16.26
N PHE A 240 17.77 -2.75 16.52
CA PHE A 240 17.08 -1.97 15.49
C PHE A 240 17.52 -0.52 15.41
N LYS A 241 18.56 -0.13 16.18
CA LYS A 241 19.09 1.24 16.26
C LYS A 241 18.02 2.28 16.58
N LEU A 242 17.11 1.95 17.52
CA LEU A 242 16.01 2.82 17.90
C LEU A 242 16.49 3.99 18.73
N ASP A 243 15.90 5.17 18.49
CA ASP A 243 16.11 6.35 19.34
C ASP A 243 15.13 6.37 20.53
N ASP A 244 15.41 7.26 21.51
CA ASP A 244 14.59 7.39 22.72
C ASP A 244 13.13 7.75 22.43
N ARG A 245 12.87 8.51 21.35
CA ARG A 245 11.52 8.92 20.95
C ARG A 245 10.71 7.74 20.39
N GLN A 246 11.38 6.83 19.70
CA GLN A 246 10.79 5.59 19.17
C GLN A 246 10.48 4.62 20.32
N LEU A 247 11.42 4.40 21.23
CA LEU A 247 11.20 3.55 22.42
C LEU A 247 10.08 4.10 23.30
N PHE A 248 10.06 5.41 23.52
CA PHE A 248 9.00 6.06 24.28
C PHE A 248 7.64 5.95 23.59
N TRP A 249 7.61 6.10 22.25
CA TRP A 249 6.39 5.86 21.47
C TRP A 249 5.90 4.41 21.62
N ARG A 250 6.79 3.41 21.48
CA ARG A 250 6.47 1.98 21.66
C ARG A 250 5.88 1.73 23.04
N ARG A 251 6.56 2.16 24.11
CA ARG A 251 6.12 2.00 25.49
C ARG A 251 4.71 2.57 25.70
N LYS A 252 4.48 3.81 25.24
CA LYS A 252 3.18 4.45 25.33
C LYS A 252 2.10 3.72 24.54
N LYS A 253 2.45 3.24 23.35
CA LYS A 253 1.51 2.52 22.49
C LYS A 253 1.08 1.19 23.08
N ILE A 254 2.01 0.45 23.67
CA ILE A 254 1.68 -0.80 24.41
C ILE A 254 0.78 -0.50 25.60
N GLN A 255 1.04 0.58 26.35
CA GLN A 255 0.18 1.01 27.46
C GLN A 255 -1.24 1.39 27.00
N GLU A 256 -1.36 2.06 25.83
CA GLU A 256 -2.66 2.41 25.24
C GLU A 256 -3.45 1.17 24.79
N ILE A 257 -2.78 0.21 24.14
CA ILE A 257 -3.39 -1.03 23.64
C ILE A 257 -3.68 -2.01 24.78
N LYS A 258 -2.91 -1.96 25.88
CA LYS A 258 -2.97 -2.85 27.04
C LYS A 258 -2.70 -4.33 26.73
N ASP A 259 -2.19 -4.63 25.56
CA ASP A 259 -1.80 -5.98 25.12
C ASP A 259 -0.61 -5.90 24.16
N GLU A 260 0.52 -6.44 24.59
CA GLU A 260 1.75 -6.42 23.80
C GLU A 260 1.67 -7.33 22.56
N ARG A 261 0.89 -8.43 22.63
CA ARG A 261 0.70 -9.32 21.48
C ARG A 261 -0.08 -8.60 20.39
N LEU A 262 -1.10 -7.83 20.76
CA LEU A 262 -1.83 -6.98 19.81
C LEU A 262 -0.94 -5.89 19.24
N PHE A 263 -0.05 -5.29 20.04
CA PHE A 263 0.92 -4.32 19.54
C PHE A 263 1.86 -4.93 18.47
N LYS A 264 2.30 -6.18 18.65
CA LYS A 264 3.19 -6.88 17.69
C LYS A 264 2.50 -7.20 16.35
N ARG A 265 1.17 -7.15 16.29
CA ARG A 265 0.38 -7.30 15.05
C ARG A 265 0.20 -5.99 14.27
N GLU A 266 0.33 -4.88 14.95
CA GLU A 266 0.15 -3.52 14.39
C GLU A 266 1.44 -2.98 13.76
#